data_1b6a25f6393450afc6650c69d630fc58
#
_entry.id   1b6a25f6393450afc6650c69d630fc58
#
_cell.length_a   1.000
_cell.length_b   1.000
_cell.length_c   1.000
_cell.angle_alpha   90.00
_cell.angle_beta   90.00
_cell.angle_gamma   90.00
#
_symmetry.space_group_name_H-M   'P 1'
#
loop_
_entity.id
_entity.type
_entity.pdbx_description
1 polymer ?
#
loop_
_entity_poly.entity_id
_entity_poly.type
_entity_poly.pdbx_seq_one_letter_code
_entity_poly.pdbx_strand_id
1 'polypeptide(L)'
;MALTPGGGRAPSAPPPPRPTRDARERPPAPTAALSAFRWGLLVGGLLIIADLTTRLVLQRVGQDASDTVAAIDEVVNGLLLVTAGMSVQRETGRVWWAAAAGLLAGLLDALVIFAANTINPPPGPQDPVGLLIQNIGQGPLVALAAAVISNLLRRRARP
;
A
#
# COMPACT_ATOMS: atom_id res chain seq x y z
N MET A 1 -18.43 -34.29 73.99
CA MET A 1 -17.50 -33.52 73.15
C MET A 1 -17.72 -33.93 71.69
N ALA A 2 -18.37 -33.12 70.90
CA ALA A 2 -18.65 -33.39 69.47
C ALA A 2 -17.70 -32.58 68.66
N LEU A 3 -16.87 -33.24 67.83
CA LEU A 3 -15.94 -32.64 66.89
C LEU A 3 -16.71 -32.27 65.61
N THR A 4 -16.72 -30.99 65.25
CA THR A 4 -17.31 -30.43 64.03
C THR A 4 -16.37 -30.74 62.85
N PRO A 5 -16.82 -31.36 61.73
CA PRO A 5 -15.97 -31.58 60.59
C PRO A 5 -15.74 -30.25 59.84
N GLY A 6 -14.47 -29.93 59.60
CA GLY A 6 -14.02 -28.75 58.90
C GLY A 6 -14.52 -28.72 57.47
N GLY A 7 -15.23 -27.65 57.10
CA GLY A 7 -15.70 -27.40 55.76
C GLY A 7 -14.52 -27.11 54.81
N GLY A 8 -14.20 -28.10 53.98
CA GLY A 8 -13.24 -27.91 52.87
C GLY A 8 -13.83 -26.92 51.83
N ARG A 9 -13.19 -25.78 51.66
CA ARG A 9 -13.47 -24.88 50.54
C ARG A 9 -13.16 -25.60 49.23
N ALA A 10 -14.17 -25.76 48.39
CA ALA A 10 -13.97 -26.23 47.02
C ALA A 10 -12.97 -25.29 46.27
N PRO A 11 -12.04 -25.86 45.53
CA PRO A 11 -11.13 -25.03 44.74
C PRO A 11 -11.91 -24.16 43.77
N SER A 12 -11.66 -22.83 43.81
CA SER A 12 -12.29 -21.88 42.91
C SER A 12 -11.92 -22.20 41.46
N ALA A 13 -12.91 -22.31 40.58
CA ALA A 13 -12.72 -22.56 39.18
C ALA A 13 -11.73 -21.49 38.56
N PRO A 14 -10.81 -21.88 37.68
CA PRO A 14 -9.92 -20.93 37.06
C PRO A 14 -10.71 -19.87 36.31
N PRO A 15 -10.27 -18.60 36.35
CA PRO A 15 -10.96 -17.52 35.66
C PRO A 15 -11.01 -17.81 34.15
N PRO A 16 -12.10 -17.47 33.45
CA PRO A 16 -12.21 -17.69 32.02
C PRO A 16 -11.06 -16.98 31.30
N PRO A 17 -10.50 -17.59 30.24
CA PRO A 17 -9.41 -16.99 29.48
C PRO A 17 -9.84 -15.61 28.98
N ARG A 18 -9.04 -14.59 29.27
CA ARG A 18 -9.29 -13.22 28.78
C ARG A 18 -9.31 -13.27 27.26
N PRO A 19 -10.35 -12.73 26.61
CA PRO A 19 -10.38 -12.67 25.16
C PRO A 19 -9.13 -11.93 24.69
N THR A 20 -8.31 -12.60 23.90
CA THR A 20 -7.11 -12.03 23.30
C THR A 20 -7.53 -10.82 22.46
N ARG A 21 -6.96 -9.66 22.76
CA ARG A 21 -7.26 -8.36 22.13
C ARG A 21 -7.12 -8.40 20.60
N ASP A 22 -6.37 -9.37 20.10
CA ASP A 22 -6.07 -9.54 18.67
C ASP A 22 -7.22 -10.12 17.82
N ALA A 23 -8.25 -10.69 18.44
CA ALA A 23 -9.40 -11.23 17.71
C ALA A 23 -10.46 -10.18 17.36
N ARG A 24 -10.39 -8.97 17.95
CA ARG A 24 -11.47 -7.98 17.87
C ARG A 24 -11.40 -6.97 16.73
N GLU A 25 -10.28 -6.88 15.97
CA GLU A 25 -10.05 -5.71 15.13
C GLU A 25 -9.66 -5.98 13.67
N ARG A 26 -9.90 -7.17 13.13
CA ARG A 26 -9.69 -7.36 11.70
C ARG A 26 -11.00 -7.06 10.97
N PRO A 27 -11.05 -5.95 10.20
CA PRO A 27 -12.23 -5.67 9.38
C PRO A 27 -12.52 -6.86 8.47
N PRO A 28 -13.80 -7.18 8.22
CA PRO A 28 -14.17 -8.27 7.33
C PRO A 28 -13.54 -8.10 5.94
N ALA A 29 -13.27 -9.20 5.26
CA ALA A 29 -12.59 -9.19 3.96
C ALA A 29 -13.19 -8.22 2.91
N PRO A 30 -14.52 -8.01 2.84
CA PRO A 30 -15.13 -7.03 1.94
C PRO A 30 -14.69 -5.59 2.19
N THR A 31 -14.55 -5.20 3.47
CA THR A 31 -14.07 -3.85 3.83
C THR A 31 -12.60 -3.66 3.51
N ALA A 32 -11.79 -4.71 3.63
CA ALA A 32 -10.38 -4.66 3.25
C ALA A 32 -10.20 -4.51 1.73
N ALA A 33 -11.01 -5.21 0.92
CA ALA A 33 -11.01 -5.06 -0.52
C ALA A 33 -11.44 -3.64 -0.94
N LEU A 34 -12.46 -3.08 -0.29
CA LEU A 34 -12.91 -1.72 -0.56
C LEU A 34 -11.85 -0.68 -0.21
N SER A 35 -11.13 -0.86 0.90
CA SER A 35 -10.00 0.00 1.29
C SER A 35 -8.90 -0.05 0.22
N ALA A 36 -8.48 -1.25 -0.20
CA ALA A 36 -7.48 -1.41 -1.25
C ALA A 36 -7.90 -0.76 -2.57
N PHE A 37 -9.17 -0.95 -2.97
CA PHE A 37 -9.73 -0.36 -4.18
C PHE A 37 -9.74 1.17 -4.11
N ARG A 38 -10.23 1.74 -3.01
CA ARG A 38 -10.27 3.19 -2.81
C ARG A 38 -8.88 3.82 -2.84
N TRP A 39 -7.91 3.26 -2.14
CA TRP A 39 -6.54 3.74 -2.13
C TRP A 39 -5.84 3.54 -3.48
N GLY A 40 -6.10 2.41 -4.15
CA GLY A 40 -5.58 2.14 -5.49
C GLY A 40 -6.07 3.15 -6.52
N LEU A 41 -7.39 3.49 -6.51
CA LEU A 41 -7.95 4.52 -7.39
C LEU A 41 -7.41 5.92 -7.08
N LEU A 42 -7.35 6.30 -5.80
CA LEU A 42 -6.87 7.60 -5.38
C LEU A 42 -5.41 7.81 -5.79
N VAL A 43 -4.55 6.85 -5.44
CA VAL A 43 -3.12 6.95 -5.75
C VAL A 43 -2.87 6.78 -7.23
N GLY A 44 -3.57 5.88 -7.93
CA GLY A 44 -3.47 5.76 -9.39
C GLY A 44 -3.85 7.06 -10.10
N GLY A 45 -4.92 7.74 -9.66
CA GLY A 45 -5.27 9.06 -10.17
C GLY A 45 -4.19 10.12 -9.93
N LEU A 46 -3.55 10.11 -8.76
CA LEU A 46 -2.45 11.04 -8.44
C LEU A 46 -1.19 10.72 -9.26
N LEU A 47 -0.86 9.45 -9.48
CA LEU A 47 0.25 9.04 -10.37
C LEU A 47 0.03 9.56 -11.77
N ILE A 48 -1.15 9.35 -12.35
CA ILE A 48 -1.51 9.86 -13.68
C ILE A 48 -1.32 11.38 -13.77
N ILE A 49 -1.76 12.13 -12.75
CA ILE A 49 -1.60 13.60 -12.72
C ILE A 49 -0.11 13.96 -12.65
N ALA A 50 0.67 13.29 -11.82
CA ALA A 50 2.10 13.53 -11.70
C ALA A 50 2.82 13.27 -13.05
N ASP A 51 2.62 12.11 -13.63
CA ASP A 51 3.25 11.71 -14.89
C ASP A 51 2.86 12.62 -16.07
N LEU A 52 1.57 12.98 -16.19
CA LEU A 52 1.13 13.92 -17.22
C LEU A 52 1.72 15.33 -17.02
N THR A 53 1.83 15.76 -15.75
CA THR A 53 2.46 17.05 -15.42
C THR A 53 3.95 17.03 -15.78
N THR A 54 4.65 15.97 -15.39
CA THR A 54 6.06 15.75 -15.72
C THR A 54 6.28 15.80 -17.23
N ARG A 55 5.43 15.15 -18.02
CA ARG A 55 5.50 15.22 -19.49
C ARG A 55 5.36 16.64 -20.03
N LEU A 56 4.37 17.39 -19.53
CA LEU A 56 4.18 18.79 -19.94
C LEU A 56 5.38 19.68 -19.60
N VAL A 57 6.00 19.43 -18.44
CA VAL A 57 7.22 20.13 -18.03
C VAL A 57 8.38 19.75 -18.93
N LEU A 58 8.62 18.45 -19.16
CA LEU A 58 9.69 17.95 -20.01
C LEU A 58 9.63 18.48 -21.44
N GLN A 59 8.44 18.73 -21.97
CA GLN A 59 8.29 19.36 -23.30
C GLN A 59 8.75 20.82 -23.33
N ARG A 60 8.91 21.48 -22.20
CA ARG A 60 9.24 22.91 -22.06
C ARG A 60 10.65 23.18 -21.55
N VAL A 61 11.26 22.20 -20.88
CA VAL A 61 12.61 22.33 -20.33
C VAL A 61 13.65 21.76 -21.29
N GLY A 62 14.87 22.31 -21.26
CA GLY A 62 15.97 21.77 -22.02
C GLY A 62 16.47 20.42 -21.49
N GLN A 63 17.35 19.78 -22.29
CA GLN A 63 17.88 18.45 -21.94
C GLN A 63 18.59 18.42 -20.58
N ASP A 64 19.28 19.50 -20.20
CA ASP A 64 20.01 19.58 -18.92
C ASP A 64 19.12 19.49 -17.67
N ALA A 65 17.83 19.86 -17.79
CA ALA A 65 16.88 19.78 -16.70
C ALA A 65 16.06 18.51 -16.73
N SER A 66 16.09 17.73 -17.82
CA SER A 66 15.22 16.55 -18.00
C SER A 66 15.48 15.47 -16.96
N ASP A 67 16.74 15.19 -16.64
CA ASP A 67 17.12 14.16 -15.66
C ASP A 67 16.67 14.52 -14.25
N THR A 68 16.77 15.81 -13.90
CA THR A 68 16.29 16.30 -12.59
C THR A 68 14.76 16.17 -12.48
N VAL A 69 14.03 16.53 -13.54
CA VAL A 69 12.56 16.43 -13.56
C VAL A 69 12.14 14.96 -13.47
N ALA A 70 12.78 14.07 -14.22
CA ALA A 70 12.49 12.64 -14.16
C ALA A 70 12.78 12.04 -12.77
N ALA A 71 13.90 12.44 -12.13
CA ALA A 71 14.22 11.98 -10.77
C ALA A 71 13.21 12.47 -9.73
N ILE A 72 12.72 13.70 -9.85
CA ILE A 72 11.67 14.22 -8.97
C ILE A 72 10.38 13.42 -9.13
N ASP A 73 10.01 13.14 -10.37
CA ASP A 73 8.81 12.35 -10.70
C ASP A 73 8.87 10.95 -10.07
N GLU A 74 10.00 10.25 -10.22
CA GLU A 74 10.20 8.93 -9.63
C GLU A 74 10.07 8.95 -8.10
N VAL A 75 10.63 9.99 -7.44
CA VAL A 75 10.49 10.17 -5.99
C VAL A 75 9.03 10.42 -5.60
N VAL A 76 8.31 11.27 -6.32
CA VAL A 76 6.89 11.57 -6.05
C VAL A 76 6.06 10.30 -6.21
N ASN A 77 6.24 9.57 -7.30
CA ASN A 77 5.53 8.32 -7.58
C ASN A 77 5.82 7.25 -6.50
N GLY A 78 7.08 7.12 -6.09
CA GLY A 78 7.49 6.26 -4.99
C GLY A 78 6.79 6.62 -3.67
N LEU A 79 6.74 7.90 -3.31
CA LEU A 79 6.08 8.38 -2.09
C LEU A 79 4.56 8.15 -2.12
N LEU A 80 3.91 8.32 -3.25
CA LEU A 80 2.48 8.03 -3.42
C LEU A 80 2.19 6.54 -3.19
N LEU A 81 2.98 5.65 -3.77
CA LEU A 81 2.84 4.21 -3.59
C LEU A 81 3.14 3.76 -2.15
N VAL A 82 4.16 4.34 -1.51
CA VAL A 82 4.45 4.11 -0.09
C VAL A 82 3.27 4.53 0.78
N THR A 83 2.68 5.69 0.49
CA THR A 83 1.51 6.20 1.22
C THR A 83 0.32 5.26 1.08
N ALA A 84 0.03 4.77 -0.13
CA ALA A 84 -1.01 3.76 -0.36
C ALA A 84 -0.77 2.50 0.46
N GLY A 85 0.44 1.94 0.36
CA GLY A 85 0.81 0.71 1.06
C GLY A 85 0.66 0.83 2.58
N MET A 86 1.15 1.91 3.17
CA MET A 86 1.05 2.17 4.60
C MET A 86 -0.41 2.40 5.05
N SER A 87 -1.20 3.12 4.26
CA SER A 87 -2.59 3.44 4.58
C SER A 87 -3.46 2.19 4.56
N VAL A 88 -3.38 1.40 3.49
CA VAL A 88 -4.10 0.12 3.39
C VAL A 88 -3.69 -0.83 4.51
N GLN A 89 -2.39 -0.93 4.82
CA GLN A 89 -1.89 -1.75 5.93
C GLN A 89 -2.45 -1.26 7.29
N ARG A 90 -2.56 0.05 7.49
CA ARG A 90 -3.14 0.61 8.72
C ARG A 90 -4.62 0.29 8.88
N GLU A 91 -5.38 0.37 7.81
CA GLU A 91 -6.83 0.14 7.79
C GLU A 91 -7.18 -1.36 7.87
N THR A 92 -6.43 -2.21 7.17
CA THR A 92 -6.78 -3.62 7.00
C THR A 92 -6.00 -4.58 7.89
N GLY A 93 -4.83 -4.16 8.38
CA GLY A 93 -3.87 -5.02 9.09
C GLY A 93 -3.22 -6.09 8.20
N ARG A 94 -3.46 -6.10 6.90
CA ARG A 94 -3.02 -7.14 5.96
C ARG A 94 -2.17 -6.55 4.84
N VAL A 95 -0.92 -7.00 4.74
CA VAL A 95 0.04 -6.51 3.73
C VAL A 95 -0.35 -6.82 2.29
N TRP A 96 -1.07 -7.92 2.05
CA TRP A 96 -1.50 -8.30 0.69
C TRP A 96 -2.47 -7.32 0.06
N TRP A 97 -3.32 -6.66 0.85
CA TRP A 97 -4.21 -5.63 0.35
C TRP A 97 -3.47 -4.36 -0.07
N ALA A 98 -2.31 -4.09 0.55
CA ALA A 98 -1.41 -3.02 0.10
C ALA A 98 -0.85 -3.33 -1.30
N ALA A 99 -0.42 -4.57 -1.54
CA ALA A 99 0.03 -4.99 -2.87
C ALA A 99 -1.10 -4.87 -3.92
N ALA A 100 -2.33 -5.25 -3.57
CA ALA A 100 -3.49 -5.11 -4.45
C ALA A 100 -3.80 -3.64 -4.79
N ALA A 101 -3.68 -2.73 -3.81
CA ALA A 101 -3.84 -1.29 -4.05
C ALA A 101 -2.73 -0.75 -4.97
N GLY A 102 -1.47 -1.14 -4.73
CA GLY A 102 -0.34 -0.77 -5.58
C GLY A 102 -0.47 -1.31 -7.00
N LEU A 103 -0.95 -2.55 -7.15
CA LEU A 103 -1.21 -3.14 -8.47
C LEU A 103 -2.29 -2.35 -9.23
N LEU A 104 -3.39 -2.01 -8.57
CA LEU A 104 -4.45 -1.21 -9.19
C LEU A 104 -3.95 0.18 -9.58
N ALA A 105 -3.20 0.86 -8.70
CA ALA A 105 -2.62 2.17 -8.97
C ALA A 105 -1.67 2.12 -10.17
N GLY A 106 -0.71 1.19 -10.17
CA GLY A 106 0.25 1.02 -11.27
C GLY A 106 -0.39 0.60 -12.58
N LEU A 107 -1.45 -0.23 -12.54
CA LEU A 107 -2.19 -0.61 -13.75
C LEU A 107 -2.92 0.58 -14.38
N LEU A 108 -3.59 1.40 -13.56
CA LEU A 108 -4.30 2.59 -14.05
C LEU A 108 -3.33 3.58 -14.69
N ASP A 109 -2.24 3.87 -14.01
CA ASP A 109 -1.18 4.74 -14.52
C ASP A 109 -0.57 4.20 -15.81
N ALA A 110 -0.14 2.95 -15.81
CA ALA A 110 0.43 2.29 -16.99
C ALA A 110 -0.49 2.35 -18.22
N LEU A 111 -1.80 2.14 -18.05
CA LEU A 111 -2.77 2.20 -19.13
C LEU A 111 -2.91 3.61 -19.71
N VAL A 112 -2.95 4.64 -18.84
CA VAL A 112 -3.06 6.04 -19.30
C VAL A 112 -1.78 6.47 -20.00
N ILE A 113 -0.61 6.14 -19.45
CA ILE A 113 0.68 6.46 -20.06
C ILE A 113 0.88 5.73 -21.38
N PHE A 114 0.47 4.45 -21.47
CA PHE A 114 0.48 3.70 -22.71
C PHE A 114 -0.41 4.36 -23.78
N ALA A 115 -1.63 4.75 -23.42
CA ALA A 115 -2.54 5.46 -24.33
C ALA A 115 -1.95 6.82 -24.76
N ALA A 116 -1.40 7.58 -23.84
CA ALA A 116 -0.76 8.85 -24.12
C ALA A 116 0.46 8.69 -25.06
N ASN A 117 1.28 7.65 -24.88
CA ASN A 117 2.40 7.32 -25.76
C ASN A 117 1.95 6.90 -27.17
N THR A 118 0.80 6.25 -27.28
CA THR A 118 0.23 5.86 -28.56
C THR A 118 -0.26 7.07 -29.36
N ILE A 119 -0.83 8.08 -28.67
CA ILE A 119 -1.36 9.30 -29.31
C ILE A 119 -0.24 10.28 -29.63
N ASN A 120 0.70 10.45 -28.72
CA ASN A 120 1.82 11.39 -28.85
C ASN A 120 3.13 10.71 -28.37
N PRO A 121 3.77 9.91 -29.24
CA PRO A 121 4.97 9.17 -28.87
C PRO A 121 6.11 10.15 -28.53
N PRO A 122 6.83 9.94 -27.42
CA PRO A 122 8.03 10.70 -27.11
C PRO A 122 9.14 10.42 -28.14
N PRO A 123 10.05 11.36 -28.36
CA PRO A 123 11.15 11.18 -29.31
C PRO A 123 12.11 10.07 -28.84
N GLY A 124 12.58 9.24 -29.77
CA GLY A 124 13.55 8.17 -29.53
C GLY A 124 12.97 6.75 -29.58
N PRO A 125 13.86 5.74 -29.51
CA PRO A 125 13.43 4.35 -29.50
C PRO A 125 12.63 4.05 -28.23
N GLN A 126 11.44 3.51 -28.41
CA GLN A 126 10.52 3.19 -27.34
C GLN A 126 10.36 1.67 -27.20
N ASP A 127 10.40 1.20 -25.95
CA ASP A 127 9.89 -0.15 -25.60
C ASP A 127 8.59 0.01 -24.78
N PRO A 128 7.44 0.16 -25.47
CA PRO A 128 6.18 0.39 -24.78
C PRO A 128 5.75 -0.78 -23.90
N VAL A 129 6.16 -2.01 -24.26
CA VAL A 129 5.86 -3.21 -23.48
C VAL A 129 6.72 -3.26 -22.23
N GLY A 130 8.01 -2.96 -22.34
CA GLY A 130 8.91 -2.88 -21.19
C GLY A 130 8.45 -1.84 -20.18
N LEU A 131 8.08 -0.64 -20.62
CA LEU A 131 7.53 0.42 -19.79
C LEU A 131 6.22 -0.02 -19.08
N LEU A 132 5.33 -0.67 -19.81
CA LEU A 132 4.08 -1.19 -19.24
C LEU A 132 4.36 -2.20 -18.13
N ILE A 133 5.25 -3.16 -18.38
CA ILE A 133 5.63 -4.19 -17.39
C ILE A 133 6.28 -3.54 -16.17
N GLN A 134 7.18 -2.58 -16.38
CA GLN A 134 7.84 -1.87 -15.30
C GLN A 134 6.85 -1.14 -14.40
N ASN A 135 5.94 -0.35 -14.95
CA ASN A 135 4.95 0.42 -14.18
C ASN A 135 3.98 -0.49 -13.44
N ILE A 136 3.49 -1.55 -14.08
CA ILE A 136 2.62 -2.54 -13.41
C ILE A 136 3.37 -3.26 -12.28
N GLY A 137 4.65 -3.58 -12.46
CA GLY A 137 5.45 -4.31 -11.49
C GLY A 137 5.89 -3.46 -10.28
N GLN A 138 6.23 -2.21 -10.48
CA GLN A 138 6.68 -1.32 -9.41
C GLN A 138 5.60 -1.04 -8.38
N GLY A 139 4.35 -0.81 -8.79
CA GLY A 139 3.24 -0.48 -7.91
C GLY A 139 3.06 -1.45 -6.74
N PRO A 140 2.83 -2.75 -7.00
CA PRO A 140 2.64 -3.73 -5.93
C PRO A 140 3.90 -3.95 -5.08
N LEU A 141 5.10 -3.90 -5.69
CA LEU A 141 6.35 -4.12 -4.96
C LEU A 141 6.63 -3.01 -3.95
N VAL A 142 6.51 -1.76 -4.35
CA VAL A 142 6.74 -0.60 -3.48
C VAL A 142 5.67 -0.55 -2.37
N ALA A 143 4.40 -0.72 -2.72
CA ALA A 143 3.32 -0.71 -1.74
C ALA A 143 3.43 -1.87 -0.74
N LEU A 144 3.81 -3.07 -1.18
CA LEU A 144 4.05 -4.22 -0.32
C LEU A 144 5.23 -3.98 0.62
N ALA A 145 6.36 -3.49 0.11
CA ALA A 145 7.54 -3.18 0.92
C ALA A 145 7.22 -2.16 2.01
N ALA A 146 6.51 -1.08 1.67
CA ALA A 146 6.06 -0.07 2.61
C ALA A 146 5.14 -0.65 3.70
N ALA A 147 4.20 -1.53 3.32
CA ALA A 147 3.30 -2.20 4.26
C ALA A 147 4.06 -3.14 5.22
N VAL A 148 5.04 -3.88 4.73
CA VAL A 148 5.89 -4.76 5.54
C VAL A 148 6.70 -3.93 6.54
N ILE A 149 7.37 -2.87 6.09
CA ILE A 149 8.14 -1.97 6.96
C ILE A 149 7.23 -1.37 8.03
N SER A 150 6.07 -0.86 7.65
CA SER A 150 5.08 -0.31 8.60
C SER A 150 4.66 -1.33 9.66
N ASN A 151 4.47 -2.59 9.26
CA ASN A 151 4.11 -3.67 10.18
C ASN A 151 5.26 -4.01 11.16
N LEU A 152 6.48 -4.06 10.66
CA LEU A 152 7.68 -4.31 11.49
C LEU A 152 7.91 -3.20 12.51
N LEU A 153 7.80 -1.94 12.12
CA LEU A 153 7.94 -0.79 13.01
C LEU A 153 6.88 -0.80 14.12
N ARG A 154 5.63 -1.15 13.78
CA ARG A 154 4.55 -1.27 14.77
C ARG A 154 4.79 -2.40 15.78
N ARG A 155 5.38 -3.51 15.34
CA ARG A 155 5.71 -4.63 16.26
C ARG A 155 6.79 -4.25 17.25
N ARG A 156 7.79 -3.45 16.83
CA ARG A 156 8.87 -2.98 17.71
C ARG A 156 8.42 -1.91 18.70
N ALA A 157 7.41 -1.13 18.37
CA ALA A 157 6.89 -0.06 19.24
C ALA A 157 5.90 -0.56 20.31
N ARG A 158 5.60 -1.87 20.35
CA ARG A 158 4.79 -2.47 21.41
C ARG A 158 5.72 -3.02 22.49
N PRO A 159 5.77 -2.44 23.72
CA PRO A 159 6.52 -2.96 24.84
C PRO A 159 5.97 -4.30 25.32
#